data_969dcfb3951cb8cf40947deed82afe97
#
_entry.id   969dcfb3951cb8cf40947deed82afe97
#
_cell.length_a   1.000
_cell.length_b   1.000
_cell.length_c   1.000
_cell.angle_alpha   90.00
_cell.angle_beta   90.00
_cell.angle_gamma   90.00
#
_symmetry.space_group_name_H-M   'P 1'
#
loop_
_entity.id
_entity.type
_entity.pdbx_description
1 polymer ?
#
loop_
_entity_poly.entity_id
_entity_poly.type
_entity_poly.pdbx_seq_one_letter_code
_entity_poly.pdbx_strand_id
1 'polypeptide(L)'
;MAQAKLAVLCLLAAAACSQQGPRMEWKRVAMDGSRTGVVAVNAENVDTALGAFEDDYIAPNGRHFTDGATPEVAAMLMEVQPKMAHLKKVVGHNARFMDNPRTECDLPIGNLVADALRAKAADYFQVPVEFALTNYGGIRIPMPEGAVTLDDIESMFPFKNYMCLAKLRGSELTRLLEQLAKTPAFQAVSGCRVKVKAHELVEAEVDGAPIDPKRLYNVATIDFLLSGGDGIAVGARAEDVKLTSVLMKDVMLDFISAKEAAGEIIDYQKDGRVVMED
;
A
#
# COMPACT_ATOMS: atom_id res chain seq x y z
N MET A 1 53.94 -3.77 55.18
CA MET A 1 54.09 -3.87 53.73
C MET A 1 52.78 -4.37 52.99
N ALA A 2 51.96 -5.19 53.65
CA ALA A 2 50.70 -5.69 53.04
C ALA A 2 49.61 -4.60 52.87
N GLN A 3 49.47 -3.66 53.81
CA GLN A 3 48.44 -2.60 53.73
C GLN A 3 48.70 -1.56 52.62
N ALA A 4 49.97 -1.27 52.30
CA ALA A 4 50.32 -0.36 51.23
C ALA A 4 50.04 -0.96 49.84
N LYS A 5 50.16 -2.26 49.65
CA LYS A 5 49.83 -2.94 48.37
C LYS A 5 48.37 -3.03 48.17
N LEU A 6 47.51 -3.12 49.18
CA LEU A 6 46.07 -3.16 49.07
C LEU A 6 45.50 -1.77 48.68
N ALA A 7 46.05 -0.68 49.22
CA ALA A 7 45.65 0.69 48.89
C ALA A 7 45.98 1.06 47.44
N VAL A 8 47.13 0.61 46.92
CA VAL A 8 47.50 0.84 45.50
C VAL A 8 46.63 0.04 44.58
N LEU A 9 46.21 -1.19 44.94
CA LEU A 9 45.31 -1.99 44.12
C LEU A 9 43.89 -1.39 44.06
N CYS A 10 43.39 -0.82 45.17
CA CYS A 10 42.11 -0.12 45.20
C CYS A 10 42.13 1.19 44.41
N LEU A 11 43.23 1.92 44.39
CA LEU A 11 43.40 3.12 43.59
C LEU A 11 43.46 2.82 42.07
N LEU A 12 44.09 1.73 41.68
CA LEU A 12 44.13 1.28 40.30
C LEU A 12 42.78 0.75 39.82
N ALA A 13 41.99 0.08 40.69
CA ALA A 13 40.62 -0.35 40.37
C ALA A 13 39.65 0.84 40.26
N ALA A 14 39.81 1.89 41.06
CA ALA A 14 39.00 3.11 40.95
C ALA A 14 39.32 3.94 39.69
N ALA A 15 40.60 3.94 39.26
CA ALA A 15 40.97 4.58 37.98
C ALA A 15 40.48 3.84 36.74
N ALA A 16 40.29 2.51 36.82
CA ALA A 16 39.74 1.72 35.71
C ALA A 16 38.23 1.91 35.53
N CYS A 17 37.50 2.36 36.56
CA CYS A 17 36.04 2.62 36.47
C CYS A 17 35.66 4.01 35.90
N SER A 18 36.64 4.91 35.63
CA SER A 18 36.33 6.29 35.21
C SER A 18 36.48 6.57 33.71
N GLN A 19 36.80 5.57 32.89
CA GLN A 19 36.70 5.71 31.42
C GLN A 19 35.33 5.25 30.96
N GLN A 20 34.30 6.01 31.32
CA GLN A 20 33.08 5.98 30.56
C GLN A 20 33.39 6.72 29.25
N GLY A 21 33.49 5.96 28.15
CA GLY A 21 33.53 6.53 26.81
C GLY A 21 32.32 7.46 26.57
N PRO A 22 32.37 8.30 25.56
CA PRO A 22 31.29 9.25 25.30
C PRO A 22 29.96 8.51 25.30
N ARG A 23 29.05 8.93 26.20
CA ARG A 23 27.72 8.34 26.31
C ARG A 23 26.97 8.68 25.05
N MET A 24 26.74 7.71 24.17
CA MET A 24 25.93 7.91 22.99
C MET A 24 24.47 8.12 23.41
N GLU A 25 23.96 9.29 23.13
CA GLU A 25 22.55 9.63 23.32
C GLU A 25 21.80 9.47 22.01
N TRP A 26 20.92 8.50 21.95
CA TRP A 26 20.05 8.30 20.79
C TRP A 26 18.89 9.28 20.85
N LYS A 27 18.83 10.22 19.90
CA LYS A 27 17.68 11.12 19.73
C LYS A 27 16.82 10.64 18.58
N ARG A 28 15.52 10.55 18.79
CA ARG A 28 14.57 10.43 17.69
C ARG A 28 14.55 11.73 16.93
N VAL A 29 14.86 11.68 15.63
CA VAL A 29 14.71 12.80 14.70
C VAL A 29 13.59 12.43 13.75
N ALA A 30 12.65 13.35 13.52
CA ALA A 30 11.61 13.17 12.52
C ALA A 30 12.25 13.03 11.14
N MET A 31 11.83 12.02 10.39
CA MET A 31 12.25 11.79 8.99
C MET A 31 11.12 12.25 8.05
N ASP A 32 10.75 13.53 8.18
CA ASP A 32 9.58 14.13 7.52
C ASP A 32 9.94 15.24 6.52
N GLY A 33 11.22 15.33 6.14
CA GLY A 33 11.67 16.39 5.23
C GLY A 33 11.83 17.77 5.87
N SER A 34 11.43 18.00 7.13
CA SER A 34 11.46 19.32 7.79
C SER A 34 12.83 19.99 7.78
N ARG A 35 13.91 19.21 7.76
CA ARG A 35 15.30 19.70 7.71
C ARG A 35 15.62 20.39 6.40
N THR A 36 15.11 19.93 5.27
CA THR A 36 15.41 20.40 3.91
C THR A 36 14.21 21.03 3.22
N GLY A 37 13.01 20.82 3.74
CA GLY A 37 11.77 21.23 3.09
C GLY A 37 11.39 20.37 1.89
N VAL A 38 12.02 19.19 1.73
CA VAL A 38 11.62 18.21 0.70
C VAL A 38 10.23 17.71 1.05
N VAL A 39 9.34 17.77 0.06
CA VAL A 39 7.99 17.21 0.09
C VAL A 39 7.90 16.05 -0.89
N ALA A 40 6.82 15.28 -0.83
CA ALA A 40 6.58 14.22 -1.81
C ALA A 40 6.60 14.77 -3.23
N VAL A 41 7.36 14.11 -4.11
CA VAL A 41 7.47 14.50 -5.52
C VAL A 41 6.19 14.09 -6.24
N ASN A 42 5.62 15.02 -7.00
CA ASN A 42 4.46 14.80 -7.86
C ASN A 42 4.70 15.44 -9.25
N ALA A 43 3.71 15.39 -10.13
CA ALA A 43 3.84 15.90 -11.50
C ALA A 43 4.13 17.41 -11.56
N GLU A 44 3.63 18.19 -10.59
CA GLU A 44 3.72 19.64 -10.56
C GLU A 44 5.04 20.14 -9.95
N ASN A 45 5.62 19.43 -8.99
CA ASN A 45 6.78 19.89 -8.24
C ASN A 45 8.09 19.19 -8.59
N VAL A 46 8.07 18.26 -9.50
CA VAL A 46 9.17 17.33 -9.80
C VAL A 46 10.51 18.01 -10.10
N ASP A 47 10.50 19.15 -10.77
CA ASP A 47 11.71 19.86 -11.14
C ASP A 47 12.29 20.72 -10.01
N THR A 48 11.53 20.97 -8.95
CA THR A 48 11.90 21.82 -7.81
C THR A 48 11.95 21.08 -6.47
N ALA A 49 11.37 19.90 -6.39
CA ALA A 49 11.20 19.16 -5.13
C ALA A 49 12.51 18.82 -4.42
N LEU A 50 13.62 18.68 -5.16
CA LEU A 50 14.93 18.33 -4.61
C LEU A 50 15.82 19.55 -4.34
N GLY A 51 15.37 20.79 -4.63
CA GLY A 51 16.20 21.98 -4.54
C GLY A 51 17.12 22.16 -5.75
N ALA A 52 18.26 22.84 -5.55
CA ALA A 52 19.21 23.14 -6.63
C ALA A 52 20.65 23.05 -6.15
N PHE A 53 21.59 22.91 -7.10
CA PHE A 53 23.01 23.11 -6.90
C PHE A 53 23.43 24.38 -7.63
N GLU A 54 24.10 25.28 -6.90
CA GLU A 54 24.86 26.42 -7.42
C GLU A 54 26.32 26.21 -7.02
N ASP A 55 26.88 27.03 -6.11
CA ASP A 55 28.20 26.78 -5.51
C ASP A 55 28.09 25.70 -4.43
N ASP A 56 26.93 25.59 -3.77
CA ASP A 56 26.56 24.56 -2.80
C ASP A 56 25.13 24.04 -3.05
N TYR A 57 24.68 23.07 -2.24
CA TYR A 57 23.31 22.58 -2.34
C TYR A 57 22.34 23.50 -1.60
N ILE A 58 21.38 24.05 -2.34
CA ILE A 58 20.27 24.85 -1.84
C ILE A 58 19.02 23.94 -1.74
N ALA A 59 18.63 23.62 -0.52
CA ALA A 59 17.44 22.80 -0.27
C ALA A 59 16.14 23.56 -0.59
N PRO A 60 14.98 22.89 -0.83
CA PRO A 60 13.71 23.55 -1.15
C PRO A 60 13.26 24.61 -0.15
N ASN A 61 13.66 24.52 1.12
CA ASN A 61 13.37 25.53 2.14
C ASN A 61 14.38 26.69 2.18
N GLY A 62 15.28 26.79 1.19
CA GLY A 62 16.29 27.85 1.08
C GLY A 62 17.53 27.66 1.98
N ARG A 63 17.68 26.53 2.69
CA ARG A 63 18.88 26.26 3.47
C ARG A 63 20.02 25.80 2.57
N HIS A 64 21.22 26.35 2.85
CA HIS A 64 22.45 25.96 2.19
C HIS A 64 23.17 24.84 2.94
N PHE A 65 23.73 23.90 2.19
CA PHE A 65 24.54 22.79 2.71
C PHE A 65 25.78 22.65 1.85
N THR A 66 26.91 22.98 2.44
CA THR A 66 28.23 23.01 1.76
C THR A 66 28.95 21.66 1.80
N ASP A 67 28.62 20.80 2.79
CA ASP A 67 29.26 19.52 3.01
C ASP A 67 28.35 18.48 3.67
N GLY A 68 28.84 17.25 3.77
CA GLY A 68 28.20 16.12 4.46
C GLY A 68 27.16 15.39 3.61
N ALA A 69 26.46 14.46 4.22
CA ALA A 69 25.56 13.54 3.53
C ALA A 69 24.37 14.22 2.81
N THR A 70 23.95 15.41 3.21
CA THR A 70 22.78 16.07 2.61
C THR A 70 23.02 16.46 1.15
N PRO A 71 24.07 17.22 0.79
CA PRO A 71 24.37 17.52 -0.60
C PRO A 71 24.79 16.28 -1.41
N GLU A 72 25.49 15.32 -0.80
CA GLU A 72 25.87 14.07 -1.48
C GLU A 72 24.63 13.28 -1.93
N VAL A 73 23.65 13.09 -1.03
CA VAL A 73 22.40 12.38 -1.35
C VAL A 73 21.57 13.17 -2.36
N ALA A 74 21.49 14.50 -2.23
CA ALA A 74 20.77 15.34 -3.19
C ALA A 74 21.39 15.23 -4.60
N ALA A 75 22.71 15.24 -4.72
CA ALA A 75 23.40 15.06 -5.99
C ALA A 75 23.10 13.71 -6.64
N MET A 76 23.13 12.63 -5.87
CA MET A 76 22.77 11.29 -6.35
C MET A 76 21.33 11.23 -6.86
N LEU A 77 20.38 11.81 -6.11
CA LEU A 77 18.98 11.82 -6.51
C LEU A 77 18.78 12.64 -7.80
N MET A 78 19.40 13.81 -7.91
CA MET A 78 19.31 14.65 -9.09
C MET A 78 19.95 14.01 -10.33
N GLU A 79 21.01 13.21 -10.18
CA GLU A 79 21.59 12.45 -11.29
C GLU A 79 20.63 11.35 -11.80
N VAL A 80 19.90 10.70 -10.88
CA VAL A 80 19.00 9.60 -11.23
C VAL A 80 17.65 10.11 -11.76
N GLN A 81 17.18 11.26 -11.27
CA GLN A 81 15.88 11.81 -11.59
C GLN A 81 15.55 11.90 -13.10
N PRO A 82 16.44 12.37 -14.00
CA PRO A 82 16.16 12.35 -15.45
C PRO A 82 15.94 10.94 -16.02
N LYS A 83 16.61 9.94 -15.45
CA LYS A 83 16.44 8.52 -15.86
C LYS A 83 15.06 7.99 -15.48
N MET A 84 14.42 8.58 -14.48
CA MET A 84 13.09 8.25 -13.99
C MET A 84 11.97 9.15 -14.57
N ALA A 85 12.31 10.02 -15.53
CA ALA A 85 11.37 11.00 -16.10
C ALA A 85 10.10 10.36 -16.69
N HIS A 86 10.18 9.12 -17.20
CA HIS A 86 9.03 8.39 -17.72
C HIS A 86 7.98 8.08 -16.64
N LEU A 87 8.38 7.97 -15.38
CA LEU A 87 7.48 7.72 -14.25
C LEU A 87 6.61 8.94 -13.89
N LYS A 88 7.03 10.14 -14.33
CA LYS A 88 6.28 11.40 -14.13
C LYS A 88 5.09 11.55 -15.07
N LYS A 89 4.94 10.63 -16.02
CA LYS A 89 3.78 10.64 -16.94
C LYS A 89 2.50 10.57 -16.14
N VAL A 90 1.64 11.57 -16.31
CA VAL A 90 0.26 11.56 -15.79
C VAL A 90 -0.52 10.48 -16.52
N VAL A 91 -1.19 9.61 -15.78
CA VAL A 91 -1.98 8.48 -16.28
C VAL A 91 -3.47 8.64 -15.99
N GLY A 92 -3.84 9.60 -15.15
CA GLY A 92 -5.22 9.94 -14.84
C GLY A 92 -5.33 11.01 -13.77
N HIS A 93 -6.57 11.32 -13.38
CA HIS A 93 -6.87 12.30 -12.35
C HIS A 93 -7.81 11.74 -11.29
N ASN A 94 -7.58 12.15 -10.04
CA ASN A 94 -8.34 11.71 -8.88
C ASN A 94 -8.91 12.92 -8.13
N ALA A 95 -10.21 12.89 -7.81
CA ALA A 95 -10.92 14.02 -7.22
C ALA A 95 -10.57 14.30 -5.76
N ARG A 96 -9.99 13.33 -5.05
CA ARG A 96 -9.71 13.43 -3.62
C ARG A 96 -8.58 12.53 -3.18
N PHE A 97 -7.86 12.92 -2.14
CA PHE A 97 -6.88 12.05 -1.48
C PHE A 97 -7.57 10.80 -0.89
N MET A 98 -7.06 9.62 -1.21
CA MET A 98 -7.57 8.35 -0.66
C MET A 98 -6.48 7.63 0.12
N ASP A 99 -6.63 7.62 1.46
CA ASP A 99 -5.69 6.99 2.39
C ASP A 99 -5.95 5.48 2.54
N ASN A 100 -4.94 4.77 3.03
CA ASN A 100 -5.01 3.35 3.37
C ASN A 100 -4.48 3.09 4.80
N PRO A 101 -5.22 3.45 5.85
CA PRO A 101 -4.80 3.23 7.23
C PRO A 101 -4.76 1.74 7.61
N ARG A 102 -5.40 0.85 6.86
CA ARG A 102 -5.49 -0.62 7.07
C ARG A 102 -6.17 -1.02 8.39
N THR A 103 -6.84 -0.10 9.02
CA THR A 103 -7.55 -0.30 10.31
C THR A 103 -9.06 -0.17 10.16
N GLU A 104 -9.52 0.16 8.95
CA GLU A 104 -10.93 0.38 8.63
C GLU A 104 -11.33 -0.47 7.43
N CYS A 105 -12.62 -0.77 7.32
CA CYS A 105 -13.23 -1.38 6.14
C CYS A 105 -13.81 -0.32 5.20
N ASP A 106 -14.24 -0.75 4.01
CA ASP A 106 -14.91 0.10 3.02
C ASP A 106 -14.13 1.37 2.68
N LEU A 107 -12.80 1.26 2.58
CA LEU A 107 -11.95 2.39 2.21
C LEU A 107 -12.09 2.73 0.72
N PRO A 108 -12.18 4.01 0.34
CA PRO A 108 -12.31 4.43 -1.07
C PRO A 108 -11.23 3.83 -1.97
N ILE A 109 -9.98 3.80 -1.52
CA ILE A 109 -8.87 3.20 -2.28
C ILE A 109 -9.05 1.68 -2.47
N GLY A 110 -9.55 0.98 -1.46
CA GLY A 110 -9.85 -0.45 -1.55
C GLY A 110 -11.00 -0.73 -2.52
N ASN A 111 -12.03 0.11 -2.49
CA ASN A 111 -13.18 0.03 -3.40
C ASN A 111 -12.74 0.22 -4.85
N LEU A 112 -11.93 1.24 -5.13
CA LEU A 112 -11.32 1.46 -6.44
C LEU A 112 -10.54 0.23 -6.93
N VAL A 113 -9.63 -0.29 -6.09
CA VAL A 113 -8.73 -1.39 -6.47
C VAL A 113 -9.51 -2.69 -6.71
N ALA A 114 -10.48 -3.00 -5.87
CA ALA A 114 -11.30 -4.20 -6.02
C ALA A 114 -12.24 -4.12 -7.23
N ASP A 115 -12.79 -2.93 -7.53
CA ASP A 115 -13.63 -2.72 -8.72
C ASP A 115 -12.82 -2.81 -10.00
N ALA A 116 -11.60 -2.24 -10.04
CA ALA A 116 -10.68 -2.36 -11.16
C ALA A 116 -10.29 -3.83 -11.42
N LEU A 117 -9.97 -4.57 -10.35
CA LEU A 117 -9.65 -6.00 -10.44
C LEU A 117 -10.84 -6.81 -11.00
N ARG A 118 -12.06 -6.57 -10.48
CA ARG A 118 -13.27 -7.24 -10.95
C ARG A 118 -13.55 -6.99 -12.43
N ALA A 119 -13.49 -5.72 -12.83
CA ALA A 119 -13.74 -5.30 -14.21
C ALA A 119 -12.69 -5.89 -15.16
N LYS A 120 -11.40 -5.80 -14.82
CA LYS A 120 -10.32 -6.35 -15.63
C LYS A 120 -10.41 -7.87 -15.78
N ALA A 121 -10.75 -8.57 -14.70
CA ALA A 121 -10.91 -10.03 -14.76
C ALA A 121 -12.09 -10.42 -15.64
N ALA A 122 -13.23 -9.72 -15.55
CA ALA A 122 -14.38 -9.99 -16.41
C ALA A 122 -14.05 -9.79 -17.90
N ASP A 123 -13.32 -8.71 -18.22
CA ASP A 123 -12.86 -8.44 -19.59
C ASP A 123 -11.82 -9.48 -20.06
N TYR A 124 -10.81 -9.77 -19.24
CA TYR A 124 -9.74 -10.69 -19.63
C TYR A 124 -10.22 -12.13 -19.87
N PHE A 125 -11.09 -12.64 -18.98
CA PHE A 125 -11.58 -14.02 -19.06
C PHE A 125 -12.85 -14.16 -19.91
N GLN A 126 -13.47 -13.06 -20.33
CA GLN A 126 -14.72 -13.00 -21.09
C GLN A 126 -15.86 -13.79 -20.41
N VAL A 127 -15.95 -13.65 -19.08
CA VAL A 127 -16.99 -14.27 -18.24
C VAL A 127 -17.49 -13.23 -17.21
N PRO A 128 -18.74 -13.33 -16.74
CA PRO A 128 -19.17 -12.57 -15.57
C PRO A 128 -18.26 -12.88 -14.37
N VAL A 129 -17.85 -11.84 -13.63
CA VAL A 129 -17.13 -11.96 -12.37
C VAL A 129 -18.00 -11.34 -11.29
N GLU A 130 -18.57 -12.19 -10.45
CA GLU A 130 -19.55 -11.76 -9.48
C GLU A 130 -18.90 -11.10 -8.26
N PHE A 131 -17.70 -11.54 -7.88
CA PHE A 131 -17.02 -11.07 -6.69
C PHE A 131 -15.52 -10.85 -6.95
N ALA A 132 -14.95 -9.82 -6.31
CA ALA A 132 -13.50 -9.65 -6.27
C ALA A 132 -13.02 -9.38 -4.85
N LEU A 133 -11.79 -9.84 -4.57
CA LEU A 133 -11.11 -9.71 -3.28
C LEU A 133 -9.64 -9.39 -3.50
N THR A 134 -9.15 -8.33 -2.85
CA THR A 134 -7.72 -8.04 -2.71
C THR A 134 -7.42 -7.56 -1.30
N ASN A 135 -6.14 -7.56 -0.91
CA ASN A 135 -5.74 -7.18 0.44
C ASN A 135 -5.27 -5.73 0.51
N TYR A 136 -5.65 -5.03 1.57
CA TYR A 136 -5.13 -3.69 1.86
C TYR A 136 -3.60 -3.67 2.02
N GLY A 137 -3.00 -4.76 2.50
CA GLY A 137 -1.55 -4.92 2.62
C GLY A 137 -0.81 -4.82 1.29
N GLY A 138 -1.46 -5.15 0.17
CA GLY A 138 -0.95 -5.02 -1.19
C GLY A 138 -0.90 -3.59 -1.71
N ILE A 139 -1.70 -2.68 -1.15
CA ILE A 139 -1.77 -1.25 -1.50
C ILE A 139 -0.80 -0.50 -0.59
N ARG A 140 0.33 -0.02 -1.10
CA ARG A 140 1.47 0.44 -0.27
C ARG A 140 1.50 1.92 0.03
N ILE A 141 0.97 2.75 -0.86
CA ILE A 141 0.88 4.20 -0.68
C ILE A 141 -0.56 4.66 -0.95
N PRO A 142 -0.98 5.81 -0.40
CA PRO A 142 -2.26 6.42 -0.72
C PRO A 142 -2.33 6.86 -2.19
N MET A 143 -3.55 7.10 -2.69
CA MET A 143 -3.78 7.74 -3.98
C MET A 143 -3.80 9.27 -3.78
N PRO A 144 -2.98 10.05 -4.52
CA PRO A 144 -2.98 11.50 -4.40
C PRO A 144 -4.28 12.12 -4.93
N GLU A 145 -4.63 13.31 -4.46
CA GLU A 145 -5.60 14.20 -5.10
C GLU A 145 -4.94 14.89 -6.29
N GLY A 146 -5.69 15.12 -7.37
CA GLY A 146 -5.19 15.76 -8.59
C GLY A 146 -4.61 14.76 -9.58
N ALA A 147 -3.50 15.11 -10.20
CA ALA A 147 -2.84 14.27 -11.19
C ALA A 147 -2.25 13.00 -10.55
N VAL A 148 -2.54 11.86 -11.17
CA VAL A 148 -1.98 10.54 -10.80
C VAL A 148 -0.92 10.18 -11.83
N THR A 149 0.29 9.89 -11.37
CA THR A 149 1.42 9.55 -12.24
C THR A 149 1.64 8.04 -12.33
N LEU A 150 2.44 7.62 -13.29
CA LEU A 150 2.90 6.23 -13.38
C LEU A 150 3.68 5.82 -12.12
N ASP A 151 4.47 6.76 -11.53
CA ASP A 151 5.21 6.53 -10.29
C ASP A 151 4.30 6.21 -9.10
N ASP A 152 3.15 6.89 -9.00
CA ASP A 152 2.15 6.61 -7.96
C ASP A 152 1.64 5.17 -8.08
N ILE A 153 1.37 4.69 -9.29
CA ILE A 153 0.88 3.32 -9.52
C ILE A 153 1.98 2.27 -9.28
N GLU A 154 3.21 2.50 -9.76
CA GLU A 154 4.35 1.60 -9.51
C GLU A 154 4.67 1.51 -8.00
N SER A 155 4.62 2.62 -7.29
CA SER A 155 4.86 2.69 -5.84
C SER A 155 3.71 2.10 -5.03
N MET A 156 2.46 2.20 -5.53
CA MET A 156 1.29 1.63 -4.88
C MET A 156 1.29 0.10 -4.93
N PHE A 157 1.78 -0.49 -6.02
CA PHE A 157 1.80 -1.95 -6.24
C PHE A 157 3.22 -2.48 -6.53
N PRO A 158 4.17 -2.38 -5.57
CA PRO A 158 5.56 -2.79 -5.79
C PRO A 158 5.75 -4.30 -5.87
N PHE A 159 4.73 -5.08 -5.51
CA PHE A 159 4.77 -6.54 -5.53
C PHE A 159 4.39 -7.10 -6.91
N LYS A 160 5.01 -8.22 -7.27
CA LYS A 160 4.63 -8.97 -8.48
C LYS A 160 3.42 -9.88 -8.17
N ASN A 161 2.30 -9.29 -7.78
CA ASN A 161 1.05 -10.01 -7.59
C ASN A 161 0.29 -10.10 -8.92
N TYR A 162 -0.08 -11.29 -9.31
CA TYR A 162 -0.79 -11.56 -10.56
C TYR A 162 -2.28 -11.72 -10.34
N MET A 163 -3.08 -11.13 -11.22
CA MET A 163 -4.52 -11.34 -11.25
C MET A 163 -4.84 -12.82 -11.51
N CYS A 164 -5.79 -13.36 -10.77
CA CYS A 164 -6.28 -14.74 -10.90
C CYS A 164 -7.81 -14.76 -10.88
N LEU A 165 -8.38 -15.82 -11.46
CA LEU A 165 -9.80 -16.12 -11.34
C LEU A 165 -9.97 -17.47 -10.65
N ALA A 166 -10.72 -17.50 -9.57
CA ALA A 166 -11.12 -18.70 -8.86
C ALA A 166 -12.63 -18.94 -9.03
N LYS A 167 -13.05 -20.18 -9.08
CA LYS A 167 -14.47 -20.56 -9.09
C LYS A 167 -14.83 -21.18 -7.75
N LEU A 168 -15.62 -20.48 -6.94
CA LEU A 168 -16.02 -20.88 -5.60
C LEU A 168 -17.50 -21.26 -5.57
N ARG A 169 -17.82 -22.33 -4.83
CA ARG A 169 -19.19 -22.60 -4.44
C ARG A 169 -19.68 -21.56 -3.44
N GLY A 170 -20.94 -21.17 -3.48
CA GLY A 170 -21.46 -20.12 -2.59
C GLY A 170 -21.28 -20.45 -1.10
N SER A 171 -21.35 -21.73 -0.71
CA SER A 171 -21.01 -22.13 0.66
C SER A 171 -19.55 -21.84 1.04
N GLU A 172 -18.60 -21.94 0.11
CA GLU A 172 -17.20 -21.61 0.35
C GLU A 172 -16.96 -20.09 0.29
N LEU A 173 -17.69 -19.37 -0.57
CA LEU A 173 -17.67 -17.92 -0.58
C LEU A 173 -18.18 -17.34 0.76
N THR A 174 -19.27 -17.89 1.30
CA THR A 174 -19.78 -17.51 2.63
C THR A 174 -18.73 -17.77 3.71
N ARG A 175 -18.09 -18.94 3.74
CA ARG A 175 -17.01 -19.23 4.70
C ARG A 175 -15.81 -18.30 4.57
N LEU A 176 -15.47 -17.87 3.35
CA LEU A 176 -14.44 -16.87 3.11
C LEU A 176 -14.84 -15.53 3.75
N LEU A 177 -16.08 -15.08 3.54
CA LEU A 177 -16.59 -13.84 4.14
C LEU A 177 -16.67 -13.92 5.67
N GLU A 178 -17.08 -15.07 6.24
CA GLU A 178 -17.05 -15.34 7.69
C GLU A 178 -15.62 -15.28 8.25
N GLN A 179 -14.64 -15.72 7.51
CA GLN A 179 -13.23 -15.62 7.90
C GLN A 179 -12.78 -14.14 7.90
N LEU A 180 -13.13 -13.38 6.87
CA LEU A 180 -12.81 -11.96 6.77
C LEU A 180 -13.51 -11.13 7.87
N ALA A 181 -14.72 -11.48 8.24
CA ALA A 181 -15.47 -10.83 9.31
C ALA A 181 -14.76 -10.87 10.68
N LYS A 182 -13.91 -11.87 10.92
CA LYS A 182 -13.11 -12.02 12.15
C LYS A 182 -11.86 -11.15 12.20
N THR A 183 -11.52 -10.49 11.10
CA THR A 183 -10.35 -9.59 11.06
C THR A 183 -10.73 -8.20 11.58
N PRO A 184 -9.78 -7.45 12.18
CA PRO A 184 -10.06 -6.09 12.66
C PRO A 184 -10.51 -5.12 11.57
N ALA A 185 -10.02 -5.32 10.34
CA ALA A 185 -10.44 -4.58 9.17
C ALA A 185 -10.73 -5.59 8.05
N PHE A 186 -11.94 -5.57 7.55
CA PHE A 186 -12.33 -6.38 6.40
C PHE A 186 -11.45 -6.03 5.19
N GLN A 187 -11.20 -6.97 4.29
CA GLN A 187 -10.38 -6.72 3.11
C GLN A 187 -11.16 -5.92 2.04
N ALA A 188 -10.42 -5.44 1.01
CA ALA A 188 -11.01 -4.74 -0.12
C ALA A 188 -11.78 -5.72 -1.02
N VAL A 189 -13.05 -5.46 -1.24
CA VAL A 189 -13.97 -6.32 -2.00
C VAL A 189 -14.79 -5.54 -3.02
N SER A 190 -15.29 -6.25 -4.04
CA SER A 190 -16.20 -5.73 -5.05
C SER A 190 -17.28 -6.74 -5.41
N GLY A 191 -18.43 -6.26 -5.85
CA GLY A 191 -19.56 -7.09 -6.27
C GLY A 191 -20.41 -7.63 -5.11
N CYS A 192 -20.22 -7.12 -3.90
CA CYS A 192 -20.97 -7.59 -2.73
C CYS A 192 -21.43 -6.45 -1.82
N ARG A 193 -22.38 -6.78 -0.94
CA ARG A 193 -22.68 -6.04 0.29
C ARG A 193 -22.58 -6.99 1.47
N VAL A 194 -21.86 -6.58 2.50
CA VAL A 194 -21.55 -7.41 3.67
C VAL A 194 -21.83 -6.62 4.94
N LYS A 195 -22.56 -7.23 5.86
CA LYS A 195 -22.76 -6.71 7.22
C LYS A 195 -22.15 -7.66 8.22
N VAL A 196 -21.28 -7.12 9.08
CA VAL A 196 -20.60 -7.81 10.17
C VAL A 196 -21.01 -7.17 11.48
N LYS A 197 -21.31 -7.97 12.50
CA LYS A 197 -21.57 -7.51 13.85
C LYS A 197 -20.84 -8.37 14.86
N ALA A 198 -20.14 -7.74 15.79
CA ALA A 198 -19.31 -8.43 16.79
C ALA A 198 -18.40 -9.50 16.18
N HIS A 199 -17.76 -9.20 15.06
CA HIS A 199 -16.91 -10.11 14.26
C HIS A 199 -17.63 -11.34 13.67
N GLU A 200 -18.95 -11.31 13.59
CA GLU A 200 -19.74 -12.35 12.92
C GLU A 200 -20.40 -11.81 11.65
N LEU A 201 -20.39 -12.62 10.61
CA LEU A 201 -21.09 -12.31 9.35
C LEU A 201 -22.60 -12.39 9.60
N VAL A 202 -23.31 -11.28 9.47
CA VAL A 202 -24.76 -11.21 9.66
C VAL A 202 -25.51 -11.31 8.34
N GLU A 203 -24.97 -10.64 7.30
CA GLU A 203 -25.61 -10.57 5.98
C GLU A 203 -24.53 -10.51 4.91
N ALA A 204 -24.76 -11.20 3.80
CA ALA A 204 -23.91 -11.13 2.63
C ALA A 204 -24.75 -11.32 1.36
N GLU A 205 -24.58 -10.37 0.45
CA GLU A 205 -25.17 -10.38 -0.87
C GLU A 205 -24.08 -10.27 -1.93
N VAL A 206 -24.31 -10.92 -3.07
CA VAL A 206 -23.48 -10.77 -4.27
C VAL A 206 -24.39 -10.43 -5.44
N ASP A 207 -24.04 -9.39 -6.18
CA ASP A 207 -24.88 -8.82 -7.26
C ASP A 207 -26.31 -8.48 -6.79
N GLY A 208 -26.46 -8.01 -5.54
CA GLY A 208 -27.75 -7.61 -4.95
C GLY A 208 -28.68 -8.75 -4.57
N ALA A 209 -28.16 -9.97 -4.49
CA ALA A 209 -28.93 -11.15 -4.04
C ALA A 209 -28.17 -11.94 -2.95
N PRO A 210 -28.89 -12.57 -2.01
CA PRO A 210 -28.27 -13.47 -1.04
C PRO A 210 -27.45 -14.56 -1.74
N ILE A 211 -26.35 -14.97 -1.12
CA ILE A 211 -25.46 -15.97 -1.69
C ILE A 211 -26.18 -17.34 -1.72
N ASP A 212 -26.40 -17.89 -2.91
CA ASP A 212 -26.88 -19.26 -3.06
C ASP A 212 -25.74 -20.25 -2.75
N PRO A 213 -25.83 -21.06 -1.69
CA PRO A 213 -24.75 -21.97 -1.27
C PRO A 213 -24.38 -23.02 -2.32
N LYS A 214 -25.24 -23.30 -3.29
CA LYS A 214 -25.01 -24.29 -4.34
C LYS A 214 -24.49 -23.71 -5.65
N ARG A 215 -24.71 -22.42 -5.89
CA ARG A 215 -24.23 -21.72 -7.10
C ARG A 215 -22.71 -21.62 -7.09
N LEU A 216 -22.12 -21.63 -8.28
CA LEU A 216 -20.71 -21.32 -8.49
C LEU A 216 -20.58 -19.82 -8.83
N TYR A 217 -19.62 -19.16 -8.18
CA TYR A 217 -19.28 -17.75 -8.37
C TYR A 217 -17.87 -17.62 -8.91
N ASN A 218 -17.66 -16.79 -9.91
CA ASN A 218 -16.35 -16.41 -10.38
C ASN A 218 -15.83 -15.29 -9.47
N VAL A 219 -14.67 -15.52 -8.88
CA VAL A 219 -14.02 -14.66 -7.89
C VAL A 219 -12.69 -14.20 -8.44
N ALA A 220 -12.56 -12.90 -8.72
CA ALA A 220 -11.28 -12.32 -9.06
C ALA A 220 -10.44 -12.07 -7.80
N THR A 221 -9.18 -12.44 -7.82
CA THR A 221 -8.23 -12.24 -6.73
C THR A 221 -6.81 -12.14 -7.25
N ILE A 222 -5.83 -12.14 -6.35
CA ILE A 222 -4.40 -12.16 -6.68
C ILE A 222 -3.78 -13.48 -6.22
N ASP A 223 -2.71 -13.90 -6.88
CA ASP A 223 -1.98 -15.15 -6.60
C ASP A 223 -1.49 -15.27 -5.16
N PHE A 224 -1.15 -14.14 -4.52
CA PHE A 224 -0.80 -14.08 -3.12
C PHE A 224 -1.94 -14.59 -2.20
N LEU A 225 -3.17 -14.10 -2.40
CA LEU A 225 -4.34 -14.54 -1.62
C LEU A 225 -4.82 -15.92 -2.06
N LEU A 226 -4.65 -16.26 -3.33
CA LEU A 226 -4.93 -17.60 -3.83
C LEU A 226 -4.13 -18.66 -3.07
N SER A 227 -2.84 -18.36 -2.80
CA SER A 227 -1.86 -19.24 -2.16
C SER A 227 -1.90 -19.22 -0.62
N GLY A 228 -2.74 -18.43 0.01
CA GLY A 228 -2.87 -18.35 1.47
C GLY A 228 -2.20 -17.14 2.11
N GLY A 229 -1.82 -16.13 1.34
CA GLY A 229 -1.31 -14.87 1.86
C GLY A 229 -2.31 -14.19 2.80
N ASP A 230 -1.80 -13.49 3.82
CA ASP A 230 -2.59 -12.87 4.91
C ASP A 230 -3.55 -13.87 5.62
N GLY A 231 -3.24 -15.17 5.56
CA GLY A 231 -4.09 -16.24 6.09
C GLY A 231 -5.34 -16.52 5.24
N ILE A 232 -5.47 -15.90 4.07
CA ILE A 232 -6.62 -16.04 3.16
C ILE A 232 -6.27 -17.03 2.05
N ALA A 233 -6.81 -18.23 2.12
CA ALA A 233 -6.52 -19.30 1.15
C ALA A 233 -7.69 -19.47 0.18
N VAL A 234 -7.87 -18.54 -0.76
CA VAL A 234 -8.95 -18.60 -1.77
C VAL A 234 -8.83 -19.86 -2.60
N GLY A 235 -7.61 -20.24 -3.01
CA GLY A 235 -7.38 -21.42 -3.85
C GLY A 235 -7.75 -22.75 -3.19
N ALA A 236 -7.58 -22.87 -1.87
CA ALA A 236 -7.97 -24.06 -1.13
C ALA A 236 -9.49 -24.29 -1.08
N ARG A 237 -10.27 -23.26 -1.43
CA ARG A 237 -11.75 -23.28 -1.46
C ARG A 237 -12.31 -23.40 -2.88
N ALA A 238 -11.45 -23.26 -3.87
CA ALA A 238 -11.85 -23.18 -5.27
C ALA A 238 -12.05 -24.56 -5.90
N GLU A 239 -13.10 -24.69 -6.74
CA GLU A 239 -13.31 -25.83 -7.61
C GLU A 239 -12.47 -25.74 -8.90
N ASP A 240 -12.14 -24.52 -9.32
CA ASP A 240 -11.32 -24.25 -10.50
C ASP A 240 -10.52 -22.94 -10.28
N VAL A 241 -9.34 -22.87 -10.87
CA VAL A 241 -8.44 -21.70 -10.77
C VAL A 241 -7.79 -21.43 -12.12
N LYS A 242 -7.84 -20.19 -12.55
CA LYS A 242 -7.15 -19.69 -13.73
C LYS A 242 -6.11 -18.64 -13.32
N LEU A 243 -4.86 -18.90 -13.66
CA LEU A 243 -3.74 -17.98 -13.43
C LEU A 243 -3.52 -17.11 -14.66
N THR A 244 -3.02 -15.89 -14.44
CA THR A 244 -2.59 -14.98 -15.51
C THR A 244 -1.17 -14.49 -15.29
N SER A 245 -0.62 -13.76 -16.27
CA SER A 245 0.60 -12.97 -16.14
C SER A 245 0.32 -11.47 -16.01
N VAL A 246 -0.94 -11.07 -15.77
CA VAL A 246 -1.35 -9.68 -15.61
C VAL A 246 -1.04 -9.23 -14.19
N LEU A 247 -0.16 -8.26 -14.04
CA LEU A 247 0.20 -7.72 -12.73
C LEU A 247 -0.90 -6.80 -12.20
N MET A 248 -1.04 -6.73 -10.87
CA MET A 248 -2.03 -5.85 -10.23
C MET A 248 -1.81 -4.37 -10.57
N LYS A 249 -0.54 -3.94 -10.73
CA LYS A 249 -0.22 -2.59 -11.20
C LYS A 249 -0.74 -2.32 -12.62
N ASP A 250 -0.65 -3.33 -13.51
CA ASP A 250 -1.14 -3.19 -14.90
C ASP A 250 -2.67 -3.12 -14.92
N VAL A 251 -3.35 -3.89 -14.05
CA VAL A 251 -4.81 -3.77 -13.84
C VAL A 251 -5.19 -2.33 -13.50
N MET A 252 -4.49 -1.73 -12.54
CA MET A 252 -4.77 -0.35 -12.12
C MET A 252 -4.43 0.67 -13.18
N LEU A 253 -3.29 0.52 -13.86
CA LEU A 253 -2.86 1.41 -14.94
C LEU A 253 -3.88 1.41 -16.08
N ASP A 254 -4.33 0.23 -16.51
CA ASP A 254 -5.36 0.10 -17.56
C ASP A 254 -6.67 0.76 -17.13
N PHE A 255 -7.12 0.52 -15.89
CA PHE A 255 -8.36 1.09 -15.38
C PHE A 255 -8.33 2.62 -15.32
N ILE A 256 -7.24 3.18 -14.75
CA ILE A 256 -7.07 4.63 -14.59
C ILE A 256 -6.93 5.30 -15.96
N SER A 257 -6.10 4.73 -16.85
CA SER A 257 -5.91 5.27 -18.20
C SER A 257 -7.18 5.21 -19.05
N ALA A 258 -8.02 4.20 -18.86
CA ALA A 258 -9.33 4.13 -19.55
C ALA A 258 -10.29 5.22 -19.06
N LYS A 259 -10.30 5.52 -17.75
CA LYS A 259 -11.06 6.63 -17.16
C LYS A 259 -10.60 7.98 -17.74
N GLU A 260 -9.29 8.22 -17.74
CA GLU A 260 -8.69 9.42 -18.30
C GLU A 260 -9.04 9.60 -19.78
N ALA A 261 -8.92 8.54 -20.59
CA ALA A 261 -9.27 8.57 -22.01
C ALA A 261 -10.76 8.86 -22.26
N ALA A 262 -11.63 8.50 -21.30
CA ALA A 262 -13.06 8.84 -21.32
C ALA A 262 -13.37 10.25 -20.79
N GLY A 263 -12.36 11.00 -20.32
CA GLY A 263 -12.54 12.31 -19.67
C GLY A 263 -13.17 12.20 -18.28
N GLU A 264 -13.08 11.04 -17.63
CA GLU A 264 -13.64 10.78 -16.31
C GLU A 264 -12.58 10.93 -15.23
N ILE A 265 -12.91 11.67 -14.16
CA ILE A 265 -12.10 11.79 -12.96
C ILE A 265 -12.45 10.65 -12.01
N ILE A 266 -11.44 10.02 -11.41
CA ILE A 266 -11.64 9.00 -10.38
C ILE A 266 -12.23 9.68 -9.14
N ASP A 267 -13.37 9.21 -8.66
CA ASP A 267 -14.03 9.73 -7.47
C ASP A 267 -14.68 8.59 -6.67
N TYR A 268 -13.88 7.92 -5.87
CA TYR A 268 -14.35 6.84 -5.00
C TYR A 268 -14.58 7.34 -3.58
N GLN A 269 -15.60 6.77 -2.94
CA GLN A 269 -15.98 7.06 -1.55
C GLN A 269 -16.33 5.74 -0.83
N LYS A 270 -16.54 5.81 0.48
CA LYS A 270 -17.22 4.73 1.20
C LYS A 270 -18.64 4.61 0.65
N ASP A 271 -19.05 3.42 0.25
CA ASP A 271 -20.36 3.17 -0.35
C ASP A 271 -21.22 2.14 0.42
N GLY A 272 -20.74 1.73 1.58
CA GLY A 272 -21.44 0.80 2.46
C GLY A 272 -21.41 -0.64 1.96
N ARG A 273 -20.46 -1.00 1.06
CA ARG A 273 -20.31 -2.39 0.62
C ARG A 273 -19.86 -3.32 1.74
N VAL A 274 -19.17 -2.79 2.75
CA VAL A 274 -18.81 -3.50 3.98
C VAL A 274 -19.16 -2.62 5.17
N VAL A 275 -20.06 -3.08 6.04
CA VAL A 275 -20.43 -2.42 7.28
C VAL A 275 -20.02 -3.31 8.44
N MET A 276 -19.16 -2.81 9.32
CA MET A 276 -18.76 -3.49 10.55
C MET A 276 -19.33 -2.74 11.76
N GLU A 277 -20.09 -3.45 12.58
CA GLU A 277 -20.67 -2.94 13.84
C GLU A 277 -20.06 -3.73 15.02
N ASP A 278 -19.75 -3.05 16.12
CA ASP A 278 -19.26 -3.65 17.37
C ASP A 278 -20.29 -4.56 18.04
#